data_159277911a4ca5751b098c518ba57228
#
_entry.id   159277911a4ca5751b098c518ba57228
#
_cell.length_a   1.000
_cell.length_b   1.000
_cell.length_c   1.000
_cell.angle_alpha   90.00
_cell.angle_beta   90.00
_cell.angle_gamma   90.00
#
_symmetry.space_group_name_H-M   'P 1'
#
loop_
_entity.id
_entity.type
_entity.pdbx_description
1 polymer ?
#
loop_
_entity_poly.entity_id
_entity_poly.type
_entity_poly.pdbx_seq_one_letter_code
_entity_poly.pdbx_strand_id
1 'polypeptide(L)'
;VHGRFGQQVEVGDNAITINGQEIKWFCERDPANIPWGDLGVDLVCECTGVFTSRDKAALHIAGGAKKVIISAPGSNVDATVVYGINHSMLTQAHQVISNASCTTNCLAPLVKPLHEAMGIESGYMTTVHAYTNDQQLSDVYHSDVYRARSATQSMIPTKTGAAVAIGDVMPELAGKLDGLAVRVPTINVSLVDLTFNAGRETSIDEVNQVLKQAAEGDLSEVLSYCDDPLVSADYNHIPYSSNFDSLQTRVNGSLVKVMAWYDNEWGFSNRMLDNSIALLSAPE
;
A
#
# COMPACT_ATOMS: atom_id res chain seq x y z
N VAL A 1 -18.43 0.36 3.70
CA VAL A 1 -17.38 1.09 3.00
C VAL A 1 -17.52 0.93 1.49
N HIS A 2 -17.37 -0.30 0.97
CA HIS A 2 -17.32 -0.60 -0.45
C HIS A 2 -18.69 -0.97 -1.07
N GLY A 3 -19.79 -0.67 -0.38
CA GLY A 3 -21.13 -0.98 -0.83
C GLY A 3 -21.53 -2.45 -0.61
N ARG A 4 -22.67 -2.83 -1.19
CA ARG A 4 -23.19 -4.20 -1.11
C ARG A 4 -22.50 -5.08 -2.16
N PHE A 5 -22.06 -6.27 -1.75
CA PHE A 5 -21.55 -7.27 -2.68
C PHE A 5 -22.68 -7.74 -3.62
N GLY A 6 -22.49 -7.58 -4.93
CA GLY A 6 -23.54 -7.77 -5.93
C GLY A 6 -23.64 -9.19 -6.50
N GLN A 7 -22.80 -10.14 -6.03
CA GLN A 7 -22.80 -11.50 -6.55
C GLN A 7 -23.64 -12.44 -5.68
N GLN A 8 -24.09 -13.55 -6.28
CA GLN A 8 -24.77 -14.61 -5.54
C GLN A 8 -23.78 -15.33 -4.62
N VAL A 9 -24.11 -15.46 -3.35
CA VAL A 9 -23.31 -16.18 -2.35
C VAL A 9 -24.17 -17.24 -1.69
N GLU A 10 -23.71 -18.49 -1.70
CA GLU A 10 -24.29 -19.61 -0.96
C GLU A 10 -23.32 -20.02 0.14
N VAL A 11 -23.85 -20.34 1.33
CA VAL A 11 -23.05 -20.70 2.50
C VAL A 11 -23.25 -22.21 2.80
N GLY A 12 -22.16 -22.96 2.80
CA GLY A 12 -22.11 -24.36 3.23
C GLY A 12 -21.36 -24.50 4.57
N ASP A 13 -21.23 -25.74 5.05
CA ASP A 13 -20.60 -26.03 6.35
C ASP A 13 -19.09 -25.68 6.37
N ASN A 14 -18.37 -25.95 5.29
CA ASN A 14 -16.91 -25.74 5.19
C ASN A 14 -16.51 -24.99 3.90
N ALA A 15 -17.46 -24.36 3.23
CA ALA A 15 -17.23 -23.63 2.00
C ALA A 15 -18.27 -22.53 1.79
N ILE A 16 -17.90 -21.53 1.01
CA ILE A 16 -18.82 -20.57 0.39
C ILE A 16 -18.79 -20.77 -1.12
N THR A 17 -19.92 -20.61 -1.78
CA THR A 17 -19.99 -20.67 -3.24
C THR A 17 -20.31 -19.26 -3.74
N ILE A 18 -19.48 -18.73 -4.63
CA ILE A 18 -19.68 -17.42 -5.27
C ILE A 18 -19.81 -17.67 -6.78
N ASN A 19 -20.95 -17.30 -7.35
CA ASN A 19 -21.24 -17.53 -8.79
C ASN A 19 -20.97 -18.98 -9.24
N GLY A 20 -21.29 -19.97 -8.41
CA GLY A 20 -21.08 -21.38 -8.71
C GLY A 20 -19.66 -21.91 -8.48
N GLN A 21 -18.72 -21.05 -8.08
CA GLN A 21 -17.38 -21.44 -7.71
C GLN A 21 -17.27 -21.67 -6.19
N GLU A 22 -16.94 -22.89 -5.79
CA GLU A 22 -16.73 -23.24 -4.39
C GLU A 22 -15.39 -22.73 -3.87
N ILE A 23 -15.42 -22.05 -2.73
CA ILE A 23 -14.25 -21.55 -1.99
C ILE A 23 -14.27 -22.21 -0.62
N LYS A 24 -13.31 -23.09 -0.35
CA LYS A 24 -13.15 -23.74 0.95
C LYS A 24 -12.64 -22.76 2.00
N TRP A 25 -13.08 -22.93 3.23
CA TRP A 25 -12.59 -22.17 4.38
C TRP A 25 -12.15 -23.09 5.51
N PHE A 26 -11.18 -22.63 6.25
CA PHE A 26 -10.56 -23.38 7.34
C PHE A 26 -10.56 -22.52 8.60
N CYS A 27 -10.75 -23.16 9.76
CA CYS A 27 -10.62 -22.52 11.07
C CYS A 27 -9.33 -23.06 11.73
N GLU A 28 -8.19 -22.62 11.26
CA GLU A 28 -6.87 -23.04 11.71
C GLU A 28 -6.00 -21.83 12.06
N ARG A 29 -5.30 -21.88 13.17
CA ARG A 29 -4.44 -20.79 13.63
C ARG A 29 -2.99 -20.94 13.21
N ASP A 30 -2.53 -22.18 13.03
CA ASP A 30 -1.18 -22.44 12.55
C ASP A 30 -1.21 -22.63 11.03
N PRO A 31 -0.60 -21.71 10.26
CA PRO A 31 -0.59 -21.80 8.80
C PRO A 31 0.00 -23.10 8.25
N ALA A 32 0.90 -23.75 9.00
CA ALA A 32 1.51 -25.02 8.58
C ALA A 32 0.52 -26.20 8.55
N ASN A 33 -0.59 -26.10 9.28
CA ASN A 33 -1.63 -27.11 9.32
C ASN A 33 -2.73 -26.93 8.27
N ILE A 34 -2.73 -25.84 7.54
CA ILE A 34 -3.67 -25.62 6.43
C ILE A 34 -3.17 -26.40 5.22
N PRO A 35 -3.99 -27.27 4.59
CA PRO A 35 -3.54 -28.21 3.56
C PRO A 35 -3.43 -27.53 2.18
N TRP A 36 -2.60 -26.48 2.06
CA TRP A 36 -2.42 -25.72 0.82
C TRP A 36 -1.96 -26.60 -0.35
N GLY A 37 -1.07 -27.56 -0.06
CA GLY A 37 -0.57 -28.49 -1.07
C GLY A 37 -1.66 -29.40 -1.63
N ASP A 38 -2.55 -29.93 -0.79
CA ASP A 38 -3.67 -30.80 -1.22
C ASP A 38 -4.71 -30.02 -2.05
N LEU A 39 -4.78 -28.70 -1.84
CA LEU A 39 -5.65 -27.81 -2.57
C LEU A 39 -5.01 -27.26 -3.86
N GLY A 40 -3.73 -27.55 -4.10
CA GLY A 40 -2.99 -27.05 -5.26
C GLY A 40 -2.77 -25.53 -5.26
N VAL A 41 -2.64 -24.93 -4.07
CA VAL A 41 -2.48 -23.48 -3.92
C VAL A 41 -1.06 -23.05 -4.34
N ASP A 42 -0.98 -22.20 -5.34
CA ASP A 42 0.30 -21.67 -5.82
C ASP A 42 0.79 -20.50 -4.96
N LEU A 43 -0.11 -19.63 -4.49
CA LEU A 43 0.25 -18.45 -3.73
C LEU A 43 -0.77 -18.19 -2.61
N VAL A 44 -0.27 -17.82 -1.43
CA VAL A 44 -1.07 -17.38 -0.29
C VAL A 44 -0.91 -15.86 -0.11
N CYS A 45 -2.03 -15.15 -0.02
CA CYS A 45 -2.07 -13.77 0.47
C CYS A 45 -2.18 -13.79 2.00
N GLU A 46 -1.07 -13.48 2.69
CA GLU A 46 -1.04 -13.36 4.15
C GLU A 46 -1.60 -12.01 4.57
N CYS A 47 -2.88 -11.99 4.97
CA CYS A 47 -3.62 -10.78 5.28
C CYS A 47 -4.02 -10.66 6.76
N THR A 48 -3.45 -11.49 7.64
CA THR A 48 -3.81 -11.48 9.08
C THR A 48 -3.15 -10.35 9.87
N GLY A 49 -2.03 -9.82 9.38
CA GLY A 49 -1.18 -8.87 10.10
C GLY A 49 -0.35 -9.51 11.24
N VAL A 50 -0.40 -10.83 11.41
CA VAL A 50 0.31 -11.57 12.47
C VAL A 50 1.61 -12.19 11.96
N PHE A 51 1.62 -12.72 10.75
CA PHE A 51 2.75 -13.45 10.15
C PHE A 51 3.53 -12.56 9.19
N THR A 52 4.02 -11.41 9.70
CA THR A 52 4.67 -10.36 8.88
C THR A 52 6.18 -10.53 8.72
N SER A 53 6.81 -11.51 9.37
CA SER A 53 8.20 -11.86 9.09
C SER A 53 8.31 -13.04 8.13
N ARG A 54 9.44 -13.10 7.38
CA ARG A 54 9.70 -14.19 6.44
C ARG A 54 9.47 -15.57 7.07
N ASP A 55 10.08 -15.81 8.24
CA ASP A 55 10.02 -17.12 8.90
C ASP A 55 8.58 -17.50 9.31
N LYS A 56 7.80 -16.53 9.79
CA LYS A 56 6.40 -16.74 10.14
C LYS A 56 5.54 -16.99 8.90
N ALA A 57 5.70 -16.16 7.86
CA ALA A 57 4.94 -16.32 6.63
C ALA A 57 5.30 -17.63 5.89
N ALA A 58 6.54 -18.10 6.01
CA ALA A 58 6.98 -19.39 5.45
C ALA A 58 6.26 -20.61 6.05
N LEU A 59 5.52 -20.48 7.15
CA LEU A 59 4.65 -21.54 7.66
C LEU A 59 3.57 -21.93 6.63
N HIS A 60 3.11 -21.02 5.81
CA HIS A 60 2.22 -21.35 4.69
C HIS A 60 2.90 -22.23 3.63
N ILE A 61 4.22 -22.06 3.42
CA ILE A 61 5.01 -22.93 2.53
C ILE A 61 5.14 -24.33 3.14
N ALA A 62 5.31 -24.43 4.47
CA ALA A 62 5.30 -25.70 5.17
C ALA A 62 3.94 -26.43 5.03
N GLY A 63 2.82 -25.70 4.92
CA GLY A 63 1.49 -26.21 4.57
C GLY A 63 1.31 -26.59 3.11
N GLY A 64 2.32 -26.38 2.26
CA GLY A 64 2.34 -26.77 0.84
C GLY A 64 2.05 -25.68 -0.18
N ALA A 65 1.91 -24.40 0.23
CA ALA A 65 1.87 -23.28 -0.70
C ALA A 65 3.24 -23.08 -1.37
N LYS A 66 3.28 -22.64 -2.63
CA LYS A 66 4.56 -22.41 -3.32
C LYS A 66 5.16 -21.04 -3.00
N LYS A 67 4.32 -20.04 -2.82
CA LYS A 67 4.72 -18.64 -2.60
C LYS A 67 3.78 -17.94 -1.60
N VAL A 68 4.27 -16.87 -0.98
CA VAL A 68 3.49 -16.05 -0.04
C VAL A 68 3.73 -14.57 -0.33
N ILE A 69 2.65 -13.78 -0.35
CA ILE A 69 2.70 -12.33 -0.35
C ILE A 69 2.08 -11.77 0.93
N ILE A 70 2.82 -10.94 1.65
CA ILE A 70 2.38 -10.34 2.93
C ILE A 70 1.72 -9.00 2.63
N SER A 71 0.48 -8.80 3.13
CA SER A 71 -0.30 -7.55 2.97
C SER A 71 0.09 -6.44 3.95
N ALA A 72 1.35 -6.39 4.34
CA ALA A 72 1.90 -5.42 5.30
C ALA A 72 3.40 -5.27 5.07
N PRO A 73 4.07 -4.24 5.64
CA PRO A 73 5.53 -4.19 5.69
C PRO A 73 6.07 -5.49 6.31
N GLY A 74 6.94 -6.18 5.57
CA GLY A 74 7.53 -7.45 5.98
C GLY A 74 8.93 -7.27 6.55
N SER A 75 9.33 -8.14 7.49
CA SER A 75 10.71 -8.19 7.99
C SER A 75 11.43 -9.42 7.48
N ASN A 76 12.69 -9.23 7.03
CA ASN A 76 13.56 -10.28 6.49
C ASN A 76 12.96 -11.05 5.31
N VAL A 77 12.04 -10.45 4.57
CA VAL A 77 11.41 -11.01 3.37
C VAL A 77 12.40 -11.08 2.21
N ASP A 78 12.12 -11.89 1.20
CA ASP A 78 12.97 -12.02 0.03
C ASP A 78 12.98 -10.73 -0.80
N ALA A 79 11.84 -9.99 -0.83
CA ALA A 79 11.74 -8.68 -1.43
C ALA A 79 10.56 -7.87 -0.84
N THR A 80 10.73 -6.56 -0.71
CA THR A 80 9.63 -5.60 -0.54
C THR A 80 9.32 -4.99 -1.89
N VAL A 81 8.08 -5.10 -2.34
CA VAL A 81 7.70 -4.78 -3.72
C VAL A 81 6.57 -3.76 -3.75
N VAL A 82 6.78 -2.73 -4.56
CA VAL A 82 5.73 -1.77 -4.98
C VAL A 82 5.55 -1.93 -6.48
N TYR A 83 4.35 -2.35 -6.88
CA TYR A 83 4.03 -2.55 -8.30
C TYR A 83 4.15 -1.23 -9.08
N GLY A 84 4.68 -1.31 -10.30
CA GLY A 84 5.02 -0.14 -11.12
C GLY A 84 6.38 0.48 -10.80
N ILE A 85 6.97 0.17 -9.61
CA ILE A 85 8.24 0.77 -9.19
C ILE A 85 9.39 -0.23 -9.31
N ASN A 86 9.33 -1.35 -8.57
CA ASN A 86 10.41 -2.33 -8.51
C ASN A 86 9.97 -3.79 -8.73
N HIS A 87 8.72 -4.03 -9.15
CA HIS A 87 8.19 -5.39 -9.36
C HIS A 87 8.96 -6.19 -10.41
N SER A 88 9.65 -5.52 -11.34
CA SER A 88 10.50 -6.16 -12.35
C SER A 88 11.74 -6.85 -11.78
N MET A 89 12.09 -6.61 -10.50
CA MET A 89 13.17 -7.31 -9.80
C MET A 89 12.82 -8.74 -9.39
N LEU A 90 11.53 -9.10 -9.44
CA LEU A 90 11.06 -10.41 -9.00
C LEU A 90 11.63 -11.52 -9.87
N THR A 91 12.02 -12.62 -9.22
CA THR A 91 12.47 -13.86 -9.87
C THR A 91 11.75 -15.05 -9.26
N GLN A 92 11.85 -16.21 -9.89
CA GLN A 92 11.27 -17.45 -9.35
C GLN A 92 11.87 -17.86 -7.99
N ALA A 93 13.06 -17.41 -7.66
CA ALA A 93 13.71 -17.69 -6.37
C ALA A 93 13.02 -16.98 -5.19
N HIS A 94 12.29 -15.88 -5.42
CA HIS A 94 11.55 -15.19 -4.38
C HIS A 94 10.31 -16.01 -3.97
N GLN A 95 10.22 -16.39 -2.71
CA GLN A 95 9.14 -17.20 -2.16
C GLN A 95 8.23 -16.42 -1.22
N VAL A 96 8.79 -15.51 -0.41
CA VAL A 96 8.04 -14.70 0.56
C VAL A 96 8.35 -13.24 0.30
N ILE A 97 7.37 -12.50 -0.23
CA ILE A 97 7.51 -11.08 -0.50
C ILE A 97 6.54 -10.23 0.34
N SER A 98 6.86 -8.95 0.50
CA SER A 98 5.98 -7.97 1.11
C SER A 98 5.43 -7.02 0.05
N ASN A 99 4.13 -6.72 0.10
CA ASN A 99 3.48 -5.68 -0.71
C ASN A 99 3.69 -4.26 -0.13
N ALA A 100 4.64 -4.08 0.79
CA ALA A 100 4.85 -2.84 1.54
C ALA A 100 3.59 -2.37 2.31
N SER A 101 3.40 -1.07 2.48
CA SER A 101 2.19 -0.48 3.04
C SER A 101 1.36 0.24 1.96
N CYS A 102 0.08 0.48 2.23
CA CYS A 102 -0.77 1.28 1.35
C CYS A 102 -0.20 2.69 1.14
N THR A 103 0.37 3.30 2.20
CA THR A 103 1.01 4.62 2.13
C THR A 103 2.29 4.59 1.29
N THR A 104 3.13 3.55 1.42
CA THR A 104 4.32 3.39 0.57
C THR A 104 3.93 3.21 -0.90
N ASN A 105 2.87 2.45 -1.17
CA ASN A 105 2.33 2.28 -2.52
C ASN A 105 1.81 3.60 -3.12
N CYS A 106 1.26 4.50 -2.31
CA CYS A 106 0.88 5.84 -2.76
C CYS A 106 2.09 6.75 -2.97
N LEU A 107 3.05 6.73 -2.05
CA LEU A 107 4.19 7.65 -2.05
C LEU A 107 5.20 7.34 -3.18
N ALA A 108 5.50 6.07 -3.44
CA ALA A 108 6.53 5.68 -4.41
C ALA A 108 6.24 6.17 -5.84
N PRO A 109 5.00 6.06 -6.40
CA PRO A 109 4.69 6.61 -7.72
C PRO A 109 4.80 8.14 -7.82
N LEU A 110 4.70 8.87 -6.70
CA LEU A 110 4.94 10.31 -6.68
C LEU A 110 6.43 10.63 -6.68
N VAL A 111 7.20 9.97 -5.81
CA VAL A 111 8.60 10.36 -5.59
C VAL A 111 9.51 9.91 -6.72
N LYS A 112 9.21 8.80 -7.41
CA LYS A 112 10.03 8.30 -8.51
C LYS A 112 10.20 9.34 -9.63
N PRO A 113 9.13 9.79 -10.32
CA PRO A 113 9.28 10.75 -11.41
C PRO A 113 9.81 12.11 -10.95
N LEU A 114 9.46 12.56 -9.73
CA LEU A 114 9.98 13.80 -9.16
C LEU A 114 11.48 13.72 -8.87
N HIS A 115 11.94 12.58 -8.34
CA HIS A 115 13.37 12.37 -8.08
C HIS A 115 14.17 12.30 -9.39
N GLU A 116 13.68 11.61 -10.39
CA GLU A 116 14.30 11.50 -11.70
C GLU A 116 14.39 12.85 -12.42
N ALA A 117 13.37 13.71 -12.29
CA ALA A 117 13.31 14.99 -13.01
C ALA A 117 14.09 16.12 -12.32
N MET A 118 14.04 16.21 -11.00
CA MET A 118 14.56 17.37 -10.27
C MET A 118 15.41 17.03 -9.05
N GLY A 119 15.55 15.75 -8.72
CA GLY A 119 16.22 15.29 -7.50
C GLY A 119 15.38 15.53 -6.24
N ILE A 120 15.45 14.62 -5.29
CA ILE A 120 14.94 14.82 -3.92
C ILE A 120 16.14 14.73 -3.00
N GLU A 121 16.45 15.82 -2.30
CA GLU A 121 17.56 15.89 -1.35
C GLU A 121 17.13 15.45 0.05
N SER A 122 15.99 15.95 0.50
CA SER A 122 15.37 15.61 1.78
C SER A 122 13.89 15.96 1.76
N GLY A 123 13.08 15.30 2.59
CA GLY A 123 11.66 15.63 2.69
C GLY A 123 10.96 14.98 3.87
N TYR A 124 9.81 15.54 4.19
CA TYR A 124 8.89 14.98 5.18
C TYR A 124 7.53 14.70 4.56
N MET A 125 7.00 13.53 4.89
CA MET A 125 5.67 13.11 4.49
C MET A 125 4.76 13.05 5.72
N THR A 126 3.58 13.65 5.62
CA THR A 126 2.47 13.38 6.54
C THR A 126 1.38 12.62 5.79
N THR A 127 0.96 11.46 6.29
CA THR A 127 -0.27 10.89 5.79
C THR A 127 -1.43 11.22 6.71
N VAL A 128 -2.45 11.91 6.17
CA VAL A 128 -3.75 12.06 6.80
C VAL A 128 -4.54 10.80 6.47
N HIS A 129 -4.61 9.88 7.42
CA HIS A 129 -4.98 8.49 7.15
C HIS A 129 -6.32 8.12 7.80
N ALA A 130 -7.18 7.47 7.02
CA ALA A 130 -8.38 6.83 7.54
C ALA A 130 -8.03 5.89 8.71
N TYR A 131 -8.90 5.77 9.70
CA TYR A 131 -8.70 4.79 10.76
C TYR A 131 -8.79 3.35 10.20
N THR A 132 -8.11 2.43 10.85
CA THR A 132 -8.09 1.01 10.49
C THR A 132 -8.36 0.17 11.72
N ASN A 133 -8.43 -1.15 11.58
CA ASN A 133 -8.59 -2.09 12.71
C ASN A 133 -7.46 -2.02 13.76
N ASP A 134 -6.37 -1.31 13.47
CA ASP A 134 -5.31 -1.01 14.45
C ASP A 134 -5.75 0.05 15.48
N GLN A 135 -6.78 0.86 15.18
CA GLN A 135 -7.36 1.81 16.09
C GLN A 135 -8.61 1.23 16.76
N GLN A 136 -8.83 1.65 18.02
CA GLN A 136 -9.98 1.20 18.81
C GLN A 136 -11.19 2.12 18.58
N LEU A 137 -12.42 1.57 18.66
CA LEU A 137 -13.65 2.36 18.52
C LEU A 137 -13.86 3.31 19.70
N SER A 138 -13.49 2.89 20.90
CA SER A 138 -13.57 3.69 22.13
C SER A 138 -12.23 3.72 22.85
N ASP A 139 -12.10 4.60 23.84
CA ASP A 139 -10.90 4.70 24.69
C ASP A 139 -10.65 3.37 25.41
N VAL A 140 -9.56 2.69 25.09
CA VAL A 140 -9.13 1.44 25.72
C VAL A 140 -7.60 1.36 25.80
N TYR A 141 -7.08 0.43 26.59
CA TYR A 141 -5.63 0.21 26.67
C TYR A 141 -5.03 -0.15 25.30
N HIS A 142 -3.93 0.50 24.98
CA HIS A 142 -3.08 0.20 23.82
C HIS A 142 -1.61 0.48 24.19
N SER A 143 -0.69 -0.29 23.62
CA SER A 143 0.75 -0.11 23.87
C SER A 143 1.28 1.25 23.37
N ASP A 144 0.73 1.75 22.27
CA ASP A 144 0.90 3.15 21.85
C ASP A 144 -0.22 4.00 22.48
N VAL A 145 0.16 4.90 23.38
CA VAL A 145 -0.79 5.75 24.14
C VAL A 145 -1.66 6.62 23.25
N TYR A 146 -1.14 7.08 22.11
CA TYR A 146 -1.94 7.84 21.14
C TYR A 146 -3.06 6.99 20.54
N ARG A 147 -2.79 5.71 20.25
CA ARG A 147 -3.78 4.77 19.69
C ARG A 147 -4.76 4.21 20.71
N ALA A 148 -4.59 4.55 21.99
CA ALA A 148 -5.52 4.20 23.06
C ALA A 148 -6.84 5.01 23.01
N ARG A 149 -6.92 6.05 22.17
CA ARG A 149 -8.07 6.95 22.06
C ARG A 149 -9.01 6.53 20.93
N SER A 150 -10.29 6.87 21.10
CA SER A 150 -11.36 6.58 20.14
C SER A 150 -11.03 7.10 18.74
N ALA A 151 -10.95 6.18 17.78
CA ALA A 151 -10.64 6.46 16.39
C ALA A 151 -11.73 7.29 15.69
N THR A 152 -12.97 7.15 16.12
CA THR A 152 -14.12 7.80 15.48
C THR A 152 -14.34 9.25 15.93
N GLN A 153 -13.59 9.71 16.94
CA GLN A 153 -13.72 11.06 17.51
C GLN A 153 -12.41 11.83 17.62
N SER A 154 -11.28 11.17 17.36
CA SER A 154 -9.97 11.76 17.62
C SER A 154 -9.12 11.82 16.36
N MET A 155 -8.37 12.92 16.20
CA MET A 155 -7.20 12.96 15.32
C MET A 155 -5.99 12.43 16.09
N ILE A 156 -5.36 11.38 15.60
CA ILE A 156 -4.33 10.63 16.34
C ILE A 156 -3.02 10.69 15.57
N PRO A 157 -2.04 11.51 16.02
CA PRO A 157 -0.69 11.48 15.47
C PRO A 157 -0.01 10.18 15.90
N THR A 158 0.63 9.49 14.96
CA THR A 158 1.29 8.22 15.23
C THR A 158 2.45 7.98 14.27
N LYS A 159 3.32 7.04 14.63
CA LYS A 159 4.46 6.67 13.78
C LYS A 159 3.99 5.95 12.51
N THR A 160 4.75 6.13 11.44
CA THR A 160 4.67 5.33 10.22
C THR A 160 6.07 5.09 9.67
N GLY A 161 6.33 3.87 9.22
CA GLY A 161 7.56 3.55 8.50
C GLY A 161 7.46 3.76 6.98
N ALA A 162 6.32 4.27 6.49
CA ALA A 162 6.03 4.28 5.04
C ALA A 162 7.00 5.15 4.22
N ALA A 163 7.45 6.29 4.77
CA ALA A 163 8.42 7.16 4.10
C ALA A 163 9.84 6.55 4.12
N VAL A 164 10.23 5.97 5.24
CA VAL A 164 11.53 5.29 5.38
C VAL A 164 11.60 4.07 4.44
N ALA A 165 10.50 3.32 4.32
CA ALA A 165 10.39 2.15 3.45
C ALA A 165 10.52 2.48 1.94
N ILE A 166 10.48 3.75 1.55
CA ILE A 166 10.84 4.16 0.16
C ILE A 166 12.28 3.73 -0.16
N GLY A 167 13.20 3.79 0.81
CA GLY A 167 14.58 3.32 0.62
C GLY A 167 14.72 1.82 0.35
N ASP A 168 13.73 1.01 0.73
CA ASP A 168 13.73 -0.44 0.44
C ASP A 168 13.36 -0.74 -1.02
N VAL A 169 12.58 0.16 -1.66
CA VAL A 169 12.12 -0.01 -3.04
C VAL A 169 12.83 0.91 -4.03
N MET A 170 13.42 2.00 -3.54
CA MET A 170 14.22 2.99 -4.26
C MET A 170 15.46 3.34 -3.44
N PRO A 171 16.55 2.54 -3.51
CA PRO A 171 17.74 2.69 -2.65
C PRO A 171 18.40 4.06 -2.72
N GLU A 172 18.29 4.78 -3.84
CA GLU A 172 18.80 6.15 -4.03
C GLU A 172 18.11 7.20 -3.14
N LEU A 173 16.93 6.88 -2.59
CA LEU A 173 16.18 7.71 -1.65
C LEU A 173 16.35 7.28 -0.19
N ALA A 174 17.18 6.27 0.08
CA ALA A 174 17.41 5.81 1.45
C ALA A 174 17.91 6.95 2.36
N GLY A 175 17.21 7.17 3.47
CA GLY A 175 17.53 8.21 4.46
C GLY A 175 17.16 9.64 4.06
N LYS A 176 16.60 9.88 2.87
CA LYS A 176 16.20 11.21 2.42
C LYS A 176 14.77 11.59 2.82
N LEU A 177 13.91 10.61 3.07
CA LEU A 177 12.52 10.81 3.42
C LEU A 177 12.21 10.24 4.81
N ASP A 178 11.44 10.98 5.59
CA ASP A 178 10.87 10.55 6.86
C ASP A 178 9.43 11.06 6.97
N GLY A 179 8.69 10.64 7.99
CA GLY A 179 7.31 11.09 8.10
C GLY A 179 6.54 10.53 9.29
N LEU A 180 5.30 10.97 9.37
CA LEU A 180 4.35 10.54 10.39
C LEU A 180 2.95 10.34 9.78
N ALA A 181 2.07 9.69 10.54
CA ALA A 181 0.68 9.56 10.22
C ALA A 181 -0.18 10.37 11.19
N VAL A 182 -1.25 10.97 10.69
CA VAL A 182 -2.35 11.49 11.49
C VAL A 182 -3.58 10.69 11.14
N ARG A 183 -4.02 9.80 12.04
CA ARG A 183 -5.28 9.07 11.86
C ARG A 183 -6.44 10.02 12.11
N VAL A 184 -7.45 9.98 11.25
CA VAL A 184 -8.62 10.86 11.30
C VAL A 184 -9.91 10.06 11.32
N PRO A 185 -11.04 10.62 11.83
CA PRO A 185 -12.35 9.97 11.87
C PRO A 185 -12.98 9.83 10.47
N THR A 186 -12.27 9.21 9.54
CA THR A 186 -12.70 8.91 8.18
C THR A 186 -12.55 7.41 7.98
N ILE A 187 -13.58 6.77 7.41
CA ILE A 187 -13.64 5.30 7.35
C ILE A 187 -12.74 4.71 6.27
N ASN A 188 -12.55 5.41 5.15
CA ASN A 188 -11.71 4.99 4.04
C ASN A 188 -11.23 6.20 3.25
N VAL A 189 -10.22 6.01 2.42
CA VAL A 189 -9.46 7.00 1.65
C VAL A 189 -8.59 7.89 2.54
N SER A 190 -7.34 7.92 2.20
CA SER A 190 -6.26 8.62 2.90
C SER A 190 -5.54 9.58 1.96
N LEU A 191 -4.77 10.50 2.52
CA LEU A 191 -4.05 11.53 1.79
C LEU A 191 -2.57 11.50 2.18
N VAL A 192 -1.69 11.44 1.20
CA VAL A 192 -0.26 11.75 1.36
C VAL A 192 -0.06 13.25 1.13
N ASP A 193 0.59 13.92 2.07
CA ASP A 193 1.11 15.27 1.99
C ASP A 193 2.64 15.19 2.06
N LEU A 194 3.31 15.36 0.92
CA LEU A 194 4.77 15.34 0.81
C LEU A 194 5.30 16.73 0.60
N THR A 195 6.24 17.14 1.46
CA THR A 195 7.03 18.36 1.28
C THR A 195 8.50 17.98 1.21
N PHE A 196 9.21 18.42 0.15
CA PHE A 196 10.60 18.06 -0.06
C PHE A 196 11.42 19.21 -0.64
N ASN A 197 12.74 19.16 -0.44
CA ASN A 197 13.70 19.99 -1.12
C ASN A 197 14.17 19.30 -2.41
N ALA A 198 13.89 19.93 -3.54
CA ALA A 198 14.43 19.50 -4.84
C ALA A 198 15.91 19.91 -4.96
N GLY A 199 16.68 19.18 -5.76
CA GLY A 199 18.09 19.50 -6.04
C GLY A 199 18.30 20.78 -6.85
N ARG A 200 17.24 21.41 -7.31
CA ARG A 200 17.24 22.70 -8.02
C ARG A 200 15.90 23.43 -7.87
N GLU A 201 15.88 24.70 -8.21
CA GLU A 201 14.62 25.45 -8.34
C GLU A 201 13.72 24.83 -9.42
N THR A 202 12.43 24.92 -9.20
CA THR A 202 11.38 24.39 -10.09
C THR A 202 10.14 25.28 -10.08
N SER A 203 9.08 24.86 -10.77
CA SER A 203 7.79 25.57 -10.82
C SER A 203 6.63 24.59 -10.63
N ILE A 204 5.45 25.13 -10.30
CA ILE A 204 4.20 24.36 -10.20
C ILE A 204 3.92 23.62 -11.52
N ASP A 205 4.06 24.33 -12.64
CA ASP A 205 3.79 23.77 -13.97
C ASP A 205 4.74 22.62 -14.30
N GLU A 206 6.03 22.74 -13.95
CA GLU A 206 7.01 21.66 -14.17
C GLU A 206 6.69 20.43 -13.32
N VAL A 207 6.42 20.61 -12.03
CA VAL A 207 6.04 19.52 -11.11
C VAL A 207 4.79 18.79 -11.63
N ASN A 208 3.75 19.55 -11.98
CA ASN A 208 2.50 19.00 -12.50
C ASN A 208 2.71 18.27 -13.83
N GLN A 209 3.54 18.83 -14.74
CA GLN A 209 3.83 18.22 -16.02
C GLN A 209 4.60 16.89 -15.88
N VAL A 210 5.58 16.82 -14.98
CA VAL A 210 6.33 15.60 -14.68
C VAL A 210 5.39 14.49 -14.21
N LEU A 211 4.51 14.79 -13.25
CA LEU A 211 3.58 13.79 -12.73
C LEU A 211 2.49 13.42 -13.73
N LYS A 212 2.04 14.35 -14.56
CA LYS A 212 1.11 14.07 -15.66
C LYS A 212 1.71 13.12 -16.67
N GLN A 213 2.93 13.38 -17.11
CA GLN A 213 3.63 12.50 -18.06
C GLN A 213 3.84 11.09 -17.49
N ALA A 214 4.19 10.97 -16.21
CA ALA A 214 4.33 9.69 -15.55
C ALA A 214 2.99 8.93 -15.47
N ALA A 215 1.89 9.62 -15.13
CA ALA A 215 0.55 9.06 -15.07
C ALA A 215 -0.01 8.63 -16.44
N GLU A 216 0.38 9.32 -17.51
CA GLU A 216 0.00 8.98 -18.89
C GLU A 216 0.98 7.98 -19.55
N GLY A 217 2.12 7.70 -18.91
CA GLY A 217 3.20 6.84 -19.39
C GLY A 217 3.42 5.58 -18.55
N ASP A 218 4.64 5.40 -18.08
CA ASP A 218 5.13 4.18 -17.42
C ASP A 218 4.41 3.85 -16.10
N LEU A 219 3.78 4.82 -15.44
CA LEU A 219 3.05 4.63 -14.18
C LEU A 219 1.52 4.65 -14.36
N SER A 220 1.02 4.57 -15.59
CA SER A 220 -0.42 4.67 -15.91
C SER A 220 -1.32 3.64 -15.21
N GLU A 221 -0.77 2.53 -14.72
CA GLU A 221 -1.51 1.51 -13.98
C GLU A 221 -1.61 1.81 -12.46
N VAL A 222 -0.74 2.68 -11.94
CA VAL A 222 -0.61 2.91 -10.50
C VAL A 222 -0.72 4.36 -10.07
N LEU A 223 -0.53 5.30 -10.98
CA LEU A 223 -0.62 6.75 -10.76
C LEU A 223 -1.71 7.35 -11.64
N SER A 224 -2.61 8.13 -11.07
CA SER A 224 -3.53 8.99 -11.81
C SER A 224 -3.25 10.47 -11.57
N TYR A 225 -3.59 11.30 -12.54
CA TYR A 225 -3.50 12.76 -12.48
C TYR A 225 -4.89 13.36 -12.36
N CYS A 226 -5.11 14.19 -11.35
CA CYS A 226 -6.38 14.85 -11.11
C CYS A 226 -6.20 16.38 -11.12
N ASP A 227 -7.02 17.09 -11.89
CA ASP A 227 -7.14 18.54 -11.94
C ASP A 227 -8.57 19.03 -11.61
N ASP A 228 -9.40 18.14 -11.05
CA ASP A 228 -10.70 18.45 -10.52
C ASP A 228 -10.66 18.68 -8.99
N PRO A 229 -11.51 19.55 -8.44
CA PRO A 229 -11.55 19.82 -6.99
C PRO A 229 -12.29 18.71 -6.23
N LEU A 230 -11.68 17.53 -6.12
CA LEU A 230 -12.23 16.34 -5.48
C LEU A 230 -11.78 16.22 -4.02
N VAL A 231 -12.50 15.38 -3.25
CA VAL A 231 -12.23 15.10 -1.84
C VAL A 231 -12.22 13.58 -1.59
N SER A 232 -11.88 13.15 -0.38
CA SER A 232 -11.68 11.74 -0.04
C SER A 232 -12.81 10.80 -0.52
N ALA A 233 -14.07 11.21 -0.40
CA ALA A 233 -15.21 10.38 -0.79
C ALA A 233 -15.24 10.03 -2.29
N ASP A 234 -14.68 10.89 -3.13
CA ASP A 234 -14.65 10.73 -4.59
C ASP A 234 -13.63 9.68 -5.04
N TYR A 235 -12.65 9.38 -4.19
CA TYR A 235 -11.62 8.38 -4.46
C TYR A 235 -11.93 6.99 -3.92
N ASN A 236 -13.11 6.79 -3.29
CA ASN A 236 -13.52 5.48 -2.83
C ASN A 236 -13.69 4.51 -4.01
N HIS A 237 -13.12 3.31 -3.93
CA HIS A 237 -13.07 2.30 -5.00
C HIS A 237 -12.24 2.69 -6.24
N ILE A 238 -11.40 3.70 -6.14
CA ILE A 238 -10.43 3.99 -7.20
C ILE A 238 -9.24 3.03 -7.07
N PRO A 239 -8.89 2.27 -8.15
CA PRO A 239 -7.89 1.20 -8.06
C PRO A 239 -6.44 1.69 -8.10
N TYR A 240 -6.19 2.95 -8.43
CA TYR A 240 -4.84 3.51 -8.46
C TYR A 240 -4.22 3.53 -7.06
N SER A 241 -2.92 3.26 -7.01
CA SER A 241 -2.13 3.38 -5.77
C SER A 241 -2.00 4.83 -5.30
N SER A 242 -1.97 5.76 -6.26
CA SER A 242 -1.72 7.18 -6.03
C SER A 242 -2.56 8.00 -6.99
N ASN A 243 -3.35 8.93 -6.47
CA ASN A 243 -4.14 9.87 -7.27
C ASN A 243 -3.62 11.27 -6.98
N PHE A 244 -2.70 11.76 -7.83
CA PHE A 244 -2.06 13.04 -7.65
C PHE A 244 -3.04 14.19 -7.83
N ASP A 245 -3.13 15.09 -6.84
CA ASP A 245 -3.97 16.29 -6.85
C ASP A 245 -3.14 17.49 -7.30
N SER A 246 -3.23 17.84 -8.59
CA SER A 246 -2.43 18.90 -9.20
C SER A 246 -2.81 20.29 -8.69
N LEU A 247 -4.02 20.47 -8.16
CA LEU A 247 -4.49 21.75 -7.62
C LEU A 247 -3.83 22.09 -6.28
N GLN A 248 -3.24 21.11 -5.61
CA GLN A 248 -2.59 21.28 -4.30
C GLN A 248 -1.07 21.43 -4.40
N THR A 249 -0.49 21.42 -5.59
CA THR A 249 0.94 21.66 -5.78
C THR A 249 1.34 23.07 -5.31
N ARG A 250 2.41 23.15 -4.51
CA ARG A 250 3.02 24.41 -4.08
C ARG A 250 4.53 24.36 -4.30
N VAL A 251 5.10 25.48 -4.75
CA VAL A 251 6.54 25.62 -4.98
C VAL A 251 7.02 26.95 -4.45
N ASN A 252 8.14 26.94 -3.75
CA ASN A 252 8.86 28.11 -3.29
C ASN A 252 10.37 27.88 -3.48
N GLY A 253 10.92 28.32 -4.61
CA GLY A 253 12.28 28.01 -5.02
C GLY A 253 12.46 26.50 -5.26
N SER A 254 13.30 25.86 -4.45
CA SER A 254 13.47 24.39 -4.47
C SER A 254 12.55 23.64 -3.49
N LEU A 255 11.80 24.35 -2.63
CA LEU A 255 10.86 23.72 -1.72
C LEU A 255 9.55 23.41 -2.46
N VAL A 256 9.24 22.12 -2.55
CA VAL A 256 8.08 21.59 -3.28
C VAL A 256 7.14 20.89 -2.31
N LYS A 257 5.84 21.09 -2.48
CA LYS A 257 4.77 20.37 -1.79
C LYS A 257 3.80 19.78 -2.81
N VAL A 258 3.53 18.48 -2.67
CA VAL A 258 2.55 17.74 -3.48
C VAL A 258 1.62 16.91 -2.59
N MET A 259 0.42 16.67 -3.07
CA MET A 259 -0.56 15.82 -2.39
C MET A 259 -1.09 14.73 -3.32
N ALA A 260 -1.39 13.57 -2.75
CA ALA A 260 -2.06 12.50 -3.47
C ALA A 260 -3.04 11.72 -2.58
N TRP A 261 -4.20 11.43 -3.15
CA TRP A 261 -5.23 10.62 -2.54
C TRP A 261 -5.03 9.13 -2.84
N TYR A 262 -5.42 8.26 -1.92
CA TYR A 262 -5.38 6.81 -2.15
C TYR A 262 -6.48 6.09 -1.36
N ASP A 263 -7.18 5.17 -2.02
CA ASP A 263 -8.02 4.22 -1.31
C ASP A 263 -7.11 3.18 -0.64
N ASN A 264 -6.90 3.35 0.67
CA ASN A 264 -5.97 2.52 1.45
C ASN A 264 -6.41 1.07 1.59
N GLU A 265 -7.65 0.73 1.23
CA GLU A 265 -8.17 -0.63 1.19
C GLU A 265 -8.21 -1.18 -0.24
N TRP A 266 -8.98 -0.54 -1.13
CA TRP A 266 -9.21 -1.03 -2.48
C TRP A 266 -7.99 -0.92 -3.39
N GLY A 267 -7.36 0.26 -3.44
CA GLY A 267 -6.14 0.46 -4.24
C GLY A 267 -5.03 -0.50 -3.82
N PHE A 268 -4.81 -0.66 -2.51
CA PHE A 268 -3.83 -1.60 -1.98
C PHE A 268 -4.16 -3.07 -2.30
N SER A 269 -5.45 -3.46 -2.23
CA SER A 269 -5.87 -4.82 -2.57
C SER A 269 -5.64 -5.15 -4.05
N ASN A 270 -5.81 -4.19 -4.95
CA ASN A 270 -5.45 -4.36 -6.36
C ASN A 270 -3.93 -4.64 -6.51
N ARG A 271 -3.08 -3.92 -5.80
CA ARG A 271 -1.61 -4.16 -5.82
C ARG A 271 -1.23 -5.52 -5.27
N MET A 272 -1.96 -6.04 -4.30
CA MET A 272 -1.78 -7.43 -3.86
C MET A 272 -1.96 -8.42 -5.02
N LEU A 273 -2.98 -8.22 -5.85
CA LEU A 273 -3.25 -9.09 -7.01
C LEU A 273 -2.18 -8.91 -8.09
N ASP A 274 -1.82 -7.68 -8.43
CA ASP A 274 -0.82 -7.39 -9.46
C ASP A 274 0.56 -7.96 -9.09
N ASN A 275 1.01 -7.75 -7.85
CA ASN A 275 2.26 -8.34 -7.36
C ASN A 275 2.19 -9.86 -7.24
N SER A 276 1.01 -10.44 -6.97
CA SER A 276 0.82 -11.89 -6.99
C SER A 276 1.03 -12.46 -8.39
N ILE A 277 0.45 -11.81 -9.41
CA ILE A 277 0.61 -12.20 -10.82
C ILE A 277 2.08 -12.03 -11.24
N ALA A 278 2.70 -10.89 -10.89
CA ALA A 278 4.11 -10.63 -11.20
C ALA A 278 5.03 -11.69 -10.56
N LEU A 279 4.78 -12.07 -9.29
CA LEU A 279 5.57 -13.07 -8.58
C LEU A 279 5.42 -14.48 -9.17
N LEU A 280 4.20 -14.86 -9.60
CA LEU A 280 3.96 -16.16 -10.22
C LEU A 280 4.50 -16.24 -11.66
N SER A 281 4.58 -15.11 -12.36
CA SER A 281 5.06 -15.00 -13.73
C SER A 281 6.54 -14.60 -13.82
N ALA A 282 7.22 -14.47 -12.68
CA ALA A 282 8.59 -13.98 -12.62
C ALA A 282 9.56 -14.91 -13.39
N PRO A 283 10.61 -14.36 -14.05
CA PRO A 283 11.60 -15.15 -14.77
C PRO A 283 12.48 -15.99 -13.83
N GLU A 284 13.16 -17.00 -14.40
CA GLU A 284 14.14 -17.84 -13.70
C GLU A 284 15.33 -17.05 -13.13
#